data_d8d3637a21117607ed1000436eafcd11
#
_entry.id   d8d3637a21117607ed1000436eafcd11
#
_cell.length_a   1.000
_cell.length_b   1.000
_cell.length_c   1.000
_cell.angle_alpha   90.00
_cell.angle_beta   90.00
_cell.angle_gamma   90.00
#
_symmetry.space_group_name_H-M   'P 1'
#
loop_
_entity.id
_entity.type
_entity.pdbx_description
1 polymer ?
#
loop_
_entity_poly.entity_id
_entity_poly.type
_entity_poly.pdbx_seq_one_letter_code
_entity_poly.pdbx_strand_id
1 'polypeptide(L)'
;MKTLSWDKIQQGDEEAFRQLYEQYADLLYGYGMKIAGDDTLVTEAIQSLFVYIFEKIETCAAPQSIPAYLCVSLRHMIVNELKKENSGSFKSLDEVGTNEYQFDLEIDIETAIIHSELEKEQLEVLQKELNNLTKQQREVLYLKYYKKMSPEEIAQVMGLTSRTVYNTTHMAISSLRERMSKSFLLLVAANLWIFN
;
A
#
# COMPACT_ATOMS: atom_id res chain seq x y z
N MET A 1 0.31 0.41 23.78
CA MET A 1 1.06 -0.32 22.75
C MET A 1 2.53 -0.35 23.17
N LYS A 2 3.17 -1.52 23.23
CA LYS A 2 4.62 -1.58 23.42
C LYS A 2 5.28 -1.02 22.15
N THR A 3 6.13 -0.04 22.30
CA THR A 3 6.85 0.57 21.18
C THR A 3 7.81 -0.47 20.61
N LEU A 4 7.62 -0.86 19.36
CA LEU A 4 8.52 -1.76 18.64
C LEU A 4 9.91 -1.13 18.59
N SER A 5 10.93 -1.82 19.05
CA SER A 5 12.32 -1.35 19.06
C SER A 5 13.11 -2.10 17.99
N TRP A 6 13.57 -1.39 16.97
CA TRP A 6 14.44 -1.97 15.94
C TRP A 6 15.76 -2.49 16.52
N ASP A 7 16.30 -1.80 17.52
CA ASP A 7 17.56 -2.21 18.18
C ASP A 7 17.43 -3.61 18.83
N LYS A 8 16.26 -3.93 19.42
CA LYS A 8 16.02 -5.26 19.98
C LYS A 8 15.97 -6.34 18.89
N ILE A 9 15.34 -6.01 17.74
CA ILE A 9 15.30 -6.93 16.61
C ILE A 9 16.73 -7.18 16.10
N GLN A 10 17.57 -6.14 16.01
CA GLN A 10 18.97 -6.25 15.62
C GLN A 10 19.81 -7.11 16.59
N GLN A 11 19.44 -7.13 17.87
CA GLN A 11 20.06 -7.97 18.90
C GLN A 11 19.58 -9.42 18.87
N GLY A 12 18.71 -9.79 17.92
CA GLY A 12 18.18 -11.15 17.80
C GLY A 12 17.06 -11.48 18.79
N ASP A 13 16.37 -10.45 19.35
CA ASP A 13 15.22 -10.66 20.25
C ASP A 13 14.05 -11.24 19.44
N GLU A 14 13.80 -12.53 19.61
CA GLU A 14 12.73 -13.27 18.91
C GLU A 14 11.33 -12.69 19.18
N GLU A 15 11.10 -12.19 20.40
CA GLU A 15 9.82 -11.61 20.78
C GLU A 15 9.60 -10.25 20.06
N ALA A 16 10.65 -9.43 19.93
CA ALA A 16 10.59 -8.19 19.18
C ALA A 16 10.38 -8.46 17.67
N PHE A 17 10.99 -9.52 17.12
CA PHE A 17 10.77 -9.93 15.73
C PHE A 17 9.34 -10.45 15.51
N ARG A 18 8.80 -11.25 16.43
CA ARG A 18 7.41 -11.70 16.40
C ARG A 18 6.44 -10.53 16.43
N GLN A 19 6.69 -9.52 17.27
CA GLN A 19 5.89 -8.30 17.32
C GLN A 19 5.95 -7.49 16.01
N LEU A 20 7.11 -7.44 15.35
CA LEU A 20 7.25 -6.84 14.03
C LEU A 20 6.33 -7.54 13.02
N TYR A 21 6.36 -8.86 12.98
CA TYR A 21 5.50 -9.64 12.08
C TYR A 21 4.02 -9.38 12.37
N GLU A 22 3.59 -9.58 13.61
CA GLU A 22 2.19 -9.42 14.03
C GLU A 22 1.65 -8.01 13.76
N GLN A 23 2.48 -6.99 13.92
CA GLN A 23 2.07 -5.60 13.71
C GLN A 23 1.91 -5.23 12.23
N TYR A 24 2.70 -5.84 11.33
CA TYR A 24 2.77 -5.38 9.94
C TYR A 24 2.28 -6.41 8.92
N ALA A 25 2.03 -7.67 9.27
CA ALA A 25 1.60 -8.71 8.34
C ALA A 25 0.32 -8.32 7.59
N ASP A 26 -0.71 -7.85 8.28
CA ASP A 26 -1.98 -7.42 7.67
C ASP A 26 -1.83 -6.20 6.76
N LEU A 27 -0.95 -5.26 7.16
CA LEU A 27 -0.64 -4.09 6.34
C LEU A 27 0.00 -4.54 5.02
N LEU A 28 0.99 -5.43 5.11
CA LEU A 28 1.75 -5.94 3.97
C LEU A 28 0.86 -6.80 3.05
N TYR A 29 0.07 -7.69 3.64
CA TYR A 29 -0.86 -8.52 2.89
C TYR A 29 -1.86 -7.67 2.11
N GLY A 30 -2.55 -6.74 2.78
CA GLY A 30 -3.50 -5.86 2.12
C GLY A 30 -2.88 -4.98 1.02
N TYR A 31 -1.62 -4.54 1.20
CA TYR A 31 -0.90 -3.80 0.17
C TYR A 31 -0.45 -4.69 -0.98
N GLY A 32 0.11 -5.86 -0.68
CA GLY A 32 0.55 -6.84 -1.68
C GLY A 32 -0.60 -7.30 -2.58
N MET A 33 -1.76 -7.60 -2.00
CA MET A 33 -2.96 -7.98 -2.75
C MET A 33 -3.42 -6.92 -3.74
N LYS A 34 -3.27 -5.62 -3.40
CA LYS A 34 -3.58 -4.53 -4.35
C LYS A 34 -2.62 -4.44 -5.53
N ILE A 35 -1.39 -4.97 -5.38
CA ILE A 35 -0.35 -4.99 -6.43
C ILE A 35 -0.47 -6.23 -7.30
N ALA A 36 -0.61 -7.41 -6.69
CA ALA A 36 -0.52 -8.70 -7.38
C ALA A 36 -1.87 -9.34 -7.67
N GLY A 37 -2.86 -9.17 -6.78
CA GLY A 37 -4.14 -9.88 -6.87
C GLY A 37 -4.03 -11.40 -6.68
N ASP A 38 -2.87 -11.92 -6.26
CA ASP A 38 -2.57 -13.34 -6.09
C ASP A 38 -2.14 -13.61 -4.65
N ASP A 39 -2.96 -14.38 -3.94
CA ASP A 39 -2.76 -14.73 -2.52
C ASP A 39 -1.46 -15.50 -2.29
N THR A 40 -1.15 -16.45 -3.16
CA THR A 40 0.05 -17.30 -3.04
C THR A 40 1.31 -16.47 -3.20
N LEU A 41 1.38 -15.67 -4.26
CA LEU A 41 2.51 -14.79 -4.54
C LEU A 41 2.74 -13.79 -3.40
N VAL A 42 1.67 -13.18 -2.90
CA VAL A 42 1.77 -12.20 -1.80
C VAL A 42 2.23 -12.85 -0.51
N THR A 43 1.69 -14.02 -0.17
CA THR A 43 2.08 -14.76 1.06
C THR A 43 3.54 -15.20 0.99
N GLU A 44 3.99 -15.74 -0.13
CA GLU A 44 5.39 -16.13 -0.35
C GLU A 44 6.34 -14.93 -0.32
N ALA A 45 5.94 -13.80 -0.90
CA ALA A 45 6.73 -12.57 -0.84
C ALA A 45 6.86 -12.03 0.58
N ILE A 46 5.80 -12.07 1.40
CA ILE A 46 5.85 -11.68 2.82
C ILE A 46 6.76 -12.60 3.60
N GLN A 47 6.65 -13.91 3.43
CA GLN A 47 7.53 -14.88 4.09
C GLN A 47 8.99 -14.62 3.73
N SER A 48 9.28 -14.47 2.44
CA SER A 48 10.63 -14.18 1.94
C SER A 48 11.18 -12.87 2.49
N LEU A 49 10.34 -11.84 2.62
CA LEU A 49 10.71 -10.56 3.21
C LEU A 49 11.14 -10.72 4.67
N PHE A 50 10.36 -11.43 5.48
CA PHE A 50 10.69 -11.61 6.89
C PHE A 50 11.91 -12.52 7.09
N VAL A 51 12.07 -13.56 6.26
CA VAL A 51 13.30 -14.38 6.26
C VAL A 51 14.52 -13.52 5.91
N TYR A 52 14.44 -12.70 4.86
CA TYR A 52 15.51 -11.79 4.47
C TYR A 52 15.87 -10.80 5.60
N ILE A 53 14.87 -10.21 6.25
CA ILE A 53 15.10 -9.30 7.38
C ILE A 53 15.79 -10.06 8.51
N PHE A 54 15.32 -11.24 8.88
CA PHE A 54 15.90 -12.06 9.95
C PHE A 54 17.38 -12.38 9.68
N GLU A 55 17.72 -12.75 8.45
CA GLU A 55 19.09 -13.09 8.06
C GLU A 55 20.04 -11.88 8.00
N LYS A 56 19.50 -10.68 7.70
CA LYS A 56 20.30 -9.47 7.47
C LYS A 56 20.19 -8.44 8.57
N ILE A 57 19.40 -8.71 9.60
CA ILE A 57 19.02 -7.71 10.61
C ILE A 57 20.21 -7.07 11.32
N GLU A 58 21.26 -7.86 11.60
CA GLU A 58 22.47 -7.37 12.29
C GLU A 58 23.19 -6.27 11.49
N THR A 59 23.08 -6.31 10.15
CA THR A 59 23.75 -5.38 9.23
C THR A 59 22.83 -4.29 8.69
N CYS A 60 21.52 -4.43 8.91
CA CYS A 60 20.54 -3.44 8.43
C CYS A 60 20.50 -2.21 9.35
N ALA A 61 20.77 -1.02 8.81
CA ALA A 61 20.54 0.21 9.54
C ALA A 61 19.05 0.35 9.92
N ALA A 62 18.80 0.95 11.09
CA ALA A 62 17.42 1.23 11.50
C ALA A 62 16.72 2.13 10.47
N PRO A 63 15.57 1.71 9.90
CA PRO A 63 14.86 2.52 8.94
C PRO A 63 14.21 3.73 9.61
N GLN A 64 14.11 4.85 8.89
CA GLN A 64 13.40 6.04 9.38
C GLN A 64 11.90 5.76 9.61
N SER A 65 11.32 4.91 8.77
CA SER A 65 9.94 4.42 8.89
C SER A 65 9.92 2.92 8.60
N ILE A 66 9.58 2.13 9.63
CA ILE A 66 9.45 0.68 9.49
C ILE A 66 8.38 0.30 8.45
N PRO A 67 7.14 0.86 8.51
CA PRO A 67 6.11 0.50 7.52
C PRO A 67 6.53 0.88 6.09
N ALA A 68 7.17 2.03 5.86
CA ALA A 68 7.67 2.40 4.55
C ALA A 68 8.75 1.42 4.05
N TYR A 69 9.72 1.08 4.88
CA TYR A 69 10.77 0.11 4.56
C TYR A 69 10.20 -1.26 4.16
N LEU A 70 9.26 -1.78 4.95
CA LEU A 70 8.61 -3.06 4.68
C LEU A 70 7.79 -3.02 3.38
N CYS A 71 7.03 -1.95 3.15
CA CYS A 71 6.26 -1.79 1.91
C CYS A 71 7.15 -1.64 0.67
N VAL A 72 8.29 -0.91 0.75
CA VAL A 72 9.29 -0.82 -0.34
C VAL A 72 9.80 -2.20 -0.68
N SER A 73 10.25 -2.95 0.32
CA SER A 73 10.86 -4.26 0.13
C SER A 73 9.86 -5.26 -0.45
N LEU A 74 8.64 -5.32 0.11
CA LEU A 74 7.58 -6.18 -0.40
C LEU A 74 7.22 -5.83 -1.86
N ARG A 75 7.03 -4.53 -2.15
CA ARG A 75 6.72 -4.07 -3.50
C ARG A 75 7.79 -4.49 -4.50
N HIS A 76 9.06 -4.37 -4.16
CA HIS A 76 10.17 -4.81 -5.01
C HIS A 76 10.13 -6.32 -5.26
N MET A 77 9.88 -7.13 -4.23
CA MET A 77 9.79 -8.58 -4.36
C MET A 77 8.64 -8.98 -5.30
N ILE A 78 7.44 -8.45 -5.07
CA ILE A 78 6.25 -8.75 -5.88
C ILE A 78 6.45 -8.31 -7.34
N VAL A 79 6.88 -7.05 -7.56
CA VAL A 79 7.07 -6.52 -8.92
C VAL A 79 8.14 -7.30 -9.67
N ASN A 80 9.22 -7.71 -8.99
CA ASN A 80 10.25 -8.53 -9.62
C ASN A 80 9.73 -9.93 -10.00
N GLU A 81 8.87 -10.54 -9.18
CA GLU A 81 8.30 -11.84 -9.50
C GLU A 81 7.34 -11.75 -10.69
N LEU A 82 6.44 -10.76 -10.70
CA LEU A 82 5.55 -10.49 -11.84
C LEU A 82 6.32 -10.23 -13.15
N LYS A 83 7.50 -9.60 -13.05
CA LYS A 83 8.37 -9.41 -14.21
C LYS A 83 8.95 -10.71 -14.76
N LYS A 84 9.40 -11.60 -13.88
CA LYS A 84 9.94 -12.91 -14.30
C LYS A 84 8.90 -13.73 -15.03
N GLU A 85 7.66 -13.77 -14.51
CA GLU A 85 6.55 -14.47 -15.14
C GLU A 85 6.24 -13.93 -16.54
N ASN A 86 6.30 -12.60 -16.72
CA ASN A 86 5.92 -11.96 -17.99
C ASN A 86 7.03 -11.90 -19.03
N SER A 87 8.31 -11.96 -18.68
CA SER A 87 9.41 -11.67 -19.59
C SER A 87 10.45 -12.77 -19.81
N GLY A 88 10.45 -13.84 -19.03
CA GLY A 88 11.43 -14.94 -19.17
C GLY A 88 12.90 -14.51 -19.10
N SER A 89 13.22 -13.28 -18.73
CA SER A 89 14.59 -12.73 -18.69
C SER A 89 14.81 -11.77 -17.53
N PHE A 90 15.94 -11.98 -16.85
CA PHE A 90 16.45 -11.09 -15.79
C PHE A 90 16.78 -9.71 -16.35
N LYS A 91 16.13 -8.66 -15.84
CA LYS A 91 16.58 -7.27 -15.97
C LYS A 91 16.95 -6.72 -14.59
N SER A 92 18.00 -5.89 -14.55
CA SER A 92 18.61 -5.35 -13.34
C SER A 92 17.64 -4.50 -12.49
N LEU A 93 17.90 -4.47 -11.17
CA LEU A 93 17.14 -3.79 -10.11
C LEU A 93 16.88 -2.28 -10.33
N ASP A 94 17.63 -1.61 -11.20
CA ASP A 94 17.56 -0.16 -11.40
C ASP A 94 16.43 0.32 -12.34
N GLU A 95 15.74 -0.60 -13.02
CA GLU A 95 14.64 -0.28 -13.94
C GLU A 95 13.28 -0.74 -13.39
N VAL A 96 12.90 -0.31 -12.20
CA VAL A 96 11.52 -0.51 -11.72
C VAL A 96 10.60 0.47 -12.46
N GLY A 97 10.38 0.18 -13.74
CA GLY A 97 9.39 0.90 -14.55
C GLY A 97 7.99 0.73 -13.97
N THR A 98 7.25 1.83 -13.88
CA THR A 98 5.90 1.92 -13.29
C THR A 98 4.81 1.14 -14.05
N ASN A 99 5.16 0.37 -15.10
CA ASN A 99 4.18 -0.18 -16.06
C ASN A 99 3.86 -1.68 -15.88
N GLU A 100 4.52 -2.39 -14.98
CA GLU A 100 4.49 -3.86 -14.96
C GLU A 100 3.58 -4.50 -13.91
N TYR A 101 2.91 -3.72 -13.07
CA TYR A 101 1.92 -4.19 -12.11
C TYR A 101 0.60 -3.45 -12.27
N GLN A 102 -0.47 -4.05 -11.82
CA GLN A 102 -1.76 -3.39 -11.66
C GLN A 102 -1.92 -2.98 -10.19
N PHE A 103 -2.67 -1.94 -9.92
CA PHE A 103 -3.03 -1.55 -8.57
C PHE A 103 -4.55 -1.44 -8.50
N ASP A 104 -5.18 -2.46 -7.94
CA ASP A 104 -6.62 -2.54 -7.85
C ASP A 104 -7.10 -2.02 -6.49
N LEU A 105 -7.89 -0.97 -6.54
CA LEU A 105 -8.51 -0.36 -5.37
C LEU A 105 -10.01 -0.63 -5.39
N GLU A 106 -10.40 -1.76 -4.83
CA GLU A 106 -11.80 -2.13 -4.64
C GLU A 106 -12.30 -1.65 -3.29
N ILE A 107 -13.49 -1.05 -3.31
CA ILE A 107 -14.24 -0.74 -2.11
C ILE A 107 -15.06 -1.98 -1.78
N ASP A 108 -14.88 -2.52 -0.59
CA ASP A 108 -15.73 -3.60 -0.12
C ASP A 108 -17.11 -3.05 0.25
N ILE A 109 -17.99 -3.01 -0.75
CA ILE A 109 -19.35 -2.51 -0.60
C ILE A 109 -20.19 -3.45 0.27
N GLU A 110 -19.86 -4.74 0.32
CA GLU A 110 -20.61 -5.74 1.10
C GLU A 110 -20.37 -5.59 2.59
N THR A 111 -19.14 -5.24 3.00
CA THR A 111 -18.79 -5.00 4.41
C THR A 111 -18.95 -3.54 4.83
N ALA A 112 -19.17 -2.62 3.90
CA ALA A 112 -19.48 -1.23 4.23
C ALA A 112 -20.79 -1.13 5.00
N ILE A 113 -20.81 -0.35 6.08
CA ILE A 113 -22.05 -0.06 6.80
C ILE A 113 -22.89 0.87 5.92
N ILE A 114 -23.81 0.27 5.16
CA ILE A 114 -24.72 1.00 4.26
C ILE A 114 -26.05 1.22 4.98
N HIS A 115 -26.41 2.47 5.19
CA HIS A 115 -27.65 2.86 5.87
C HIS A 115 -28.80 3.15 4.90
N SER A 116 -28.51 3.27 3.59
CA SER A 116 -29.51 3.56 2.57
C SER A 116 -29.10 3.07 1.18
N GLU A 117 -30.10 2.83 0.30
CA GLU A 117 -29.89 2.50 -1.10
C GLU A 117 -29.09 3.60 -1.82
N LEU A 118 -29.33 4.87 -1.45
CA LEU A 118 -28.59 6.02 -1.98
C LEU A 118 -27.08 5.94 -1.67
N GLU A 119 -26.71 5.48 -0.48
CA GLU A 119 -25.29 5.29 -0.12
C GLU A 119 -24.64 4.20 -0.95
N LYS A 120 -25.36 3.11 -1.22
CA LYS A 120 -24.89 2.03 -2.08
C LYS A 120 -24.63 2.51 -3.51
N GLU A 121 -25.62 3.20 -4.11
CA GLU A 121 -25.44 3.79 -5.44
C GLU A 121 -24.24 4.74 -5.51
N GLN A 122 -24.03 5.52 -4.45
CA GLN A 122 -22.90 6.44 -4.33
C GLN A 122 -21.55 5.73 -4.23
N LEU A 123 -21.48 4.60 -3.52
CA LEU A 123 -20.26 3.77 -3.43
C LEU A 123 -19.94 3.11 -4.78
N GLU A 124 -20.96 2.66 -5.51
CA GLU A 124 -20.78 2.13 -6.88
C GLU A 124 -20.23 3.20 -7.83
N VAL A 125 -20.75 4.44 -7.75
CA VAL A 125 -20.22 5.57 -8.51
C VAL A 125 -18.77 5.87 -8.11
N LEU A 126 -18.45 5.87 -6.79
CA LEU A 126 -17.08 6.07 -6.32
C LEU A 126 -16.14 4.98 -6.86
N GLN A 127 -16.55 3.72 -6.80
CA GLN A 127 -15.77 2.60 -7.35
C GLN A 127 -15.46 2.80 -8.83
N LYS A 128 -16.48 3.20 -9.61
CA LYS A 128 -16.31 3.51 -11.03
C LYS A 128 -15.31 4.64 -11.26
N GLU A 129 -15.40 5.70 -10.48
CA GLU A 129 -14.48 6.84 -10.62
C GLU A 129 -13.06 6.53 -10.14
N LEU A 130 -12.90 5.69 -9.12
CA LEU A 130 -11.59 5.17 -8.72
C LEU A 130 -10.95 4.33 -9.85
N ASN A 131 -11.73 3.52 -10.55
CA ASN A 131 -11.24 2.73 -11.68
C ASN A 131 -10.78 3.60 -12.87
N ASN A 132 -11.31 4.83 -13.01
CA ASN A 132 -10.88 5.81 -14.01
C ASN A 132 -9.57 6.52 -13.66
N LEU A 133 -9.08 6.41 -12.42
CA LEU A 133 -7.78 6.94 -12.03
C LEU A 133 -6.64 6.07 -12.58
N THR A 134 -5.47 6.68 -12.76
CA THR A 134 -4.26 5.90 -13.06
C THR A 134 -3.89 5.03 -11.87
N LYS A 135 -3.17 3.93 -12.11
CA LYS A 135 -2.69 3.05 -11.02
C LYS A 135 -1.87 3.83 -9.98
N GLN A 136 -1.01 4.76 -10.42
CA GLN A 136 -0.21 5.60 -9.53
C GLN A 136 -1.09 6.49 -8.64
N GLN A 137 -2.17 7.05 -9.21
CA GLN A 137 -3.14 7.83 -8.43
C GLN A 137 -3.87 6.98 -7.41
N ARG A 138 -4.32 5.76 -7.79
CA ARG A 138 -4.96 4.82 -6.86
C ARG A 138 -4.02 4.42 -5.73
N GLU A 139 -2.78 4.06 -6.04
CA GLU A 139 -1.77 3.66 -5.05
C GLU A 139 -1.46 4.80 -4.07
N VAL A 140 -1.25 6.03 -4.56
CA VAL A 140 -1.04 7.20 -3.69
C VAL A 140 -2.23 7.43 -2.76
N LEU A 141 -3.47 7.36 -3.26
CA LEU A 141 -4.67 7.52 -2.43
C LEU A 141 -4.78 6.42 -1.38
N TYR A 142 -4.52 5.17 -1.75
CA TYR A 142 -4.52 4.04 -0.82
C TYR A 142 -3.51 4.22 0.30
N LEU A 143 -2.25 4.48 -0.03
CA LEU A 143 -1.19 4.67 0.96
C LEU A 143 -1.48 5.85 1.88
N LYS A 144 -2.00 6.96 1.33
CA LYS A 144 -2.29 8.18 2.09
C LYS A 144 -3.51 8.04 3.00
N TYR A 145 -4.64 7.59 2.46
CA TYR A 145 -5.93 7.64 3.19
C TYR A 145 -6.24 6.34 3.92
N TYR A 146 -5.86 5.20 3.37
CA TYR A 146 -6.12 3.91 3.98
C TYR A 146 -4.98 3.47 4.91
N LYS A 147 -3.73 3.63 4.48
CA LYS A 147 -2.55 3.27 5.30
C LYS A 147 -1.98 4.43 6.11
N LYS A 148 -2.50 5.66 5.94
CA LYS A 148 -2.15 6.87 6.70
C LYS A 148 -0.67 7.23 6.67
N MET A 149 0.00 6.88 5.58
CA MET A 149 1.40 7.21 5.37
C MET A 149 1.58 8.71 5.08
N SER A 150 2.69 9.26 5.56
CA SER A 150 3.12 10.63 5.21
C SER A 150 3.52 10.71 3.73
N PRO A 151 3.51 11.89 3.12
CA PRO A 151 3.98 12.07 1.75
C PRO A 151 5.43 11.62 1.52
N GLU A 152 6.27 11.71 2.54
CA GLU A 152 7.66 11.29 2.53
C GLU A 152 7.75 9.75 2.49
N GLU A 153 6.97 9.07 3.31
CA GLU A 153 6.87 7.60 3.31
C GLU A 153 6.33 7.08 1.98
N ILE A 154 5.27 7.71 1.44
CA ILE A 154 4.70 7.35 0.13
C ILE A 154 5.73 7.56 -0.98
N ALA A 155 6.48 8.68 -0.93
CA ALA A 155 7.56 8.95 -1.89
C ALA A 155 8.61 7.84 -1.86
N GLN A 156 8.97 7.39 -0.67
CA GLN A 156 9.91 6.29 -0.47
C GLN A 156 9.36 4.97 -1.02
N VAL A 157 8.10 4.61 -0.70
CA VAL A 157 7.45 3.36 -1.15
C VAL A 157 7.36 3.30 -2.67
N MET A 158 7.02 4.41 -3.31
CA MET A 158 6.75 4.44 -4.75
C MET A 158 7.97 4.86 -5.60
N GLY A 159 9.12 5.17 -4.99
CA GLY A 159 10.29 5.68 -5.71
C GLY A 159 10.06 7.05 -6.35
N LEU A 160 9.28 7.92 -5.69
CA LEU A 160 8.89 9.24 -6.16
C LEU A 160 9.51 10.34 -5.30
N THR A 161 9.34 11.61 -5.71
CA THR A 161 9.58 12.75 -4.83
C THR A 161 8.32 13.11 -4.05
N SER A 162 8.46 13.67 -2.83
CA SER A 162 7.30 14.15 -2.06
C SER A 162 6.46 15.16 -2.85
N ARG A 163 7.09 16.00 -3.68
CA ARG A 163 6.40 16.92 -4.58
C ARG A 163 5.52 16.18 -5.60
N THR A 164 6.02 15.09 -6.17
CA THR A 164 5.24 14.24 -7.09
C THR A 164 4.05 13.61 -6.38
N VAL A 165 4.24 13.13 -5.15
CA VAL A 165 3.15 12.58 -4.32
C VAL A 165 2.06 13.65 -4.08
N TYR A 166 2.43 14.87 -3.70
CA TYR A 166 1.48 15.97 -3.53
C TYR A 166 0.70 16.26 -4.82
N ASN A 167 1.40 16.40 -5.94
CA ASN A 167 0.78 16.68 -7.23
C ASN A 167 -0.16 15.55 -7.67
N THR A 168 0.28 14.30 -7.55
CA THR A 168 -0.53 13.11 -7.91
C THR A 168 -1.77 13.02 -7.03
N THR A 169 -1.63 13.26 -5.72
CA THR A 169 -2.78 13.31 -4.79
C THR A 169 -3.77 14.40 -5.20
N HIS A 170 -3.27 15.60 -5.48
CA HIS A 170 -4.12 16.72 -5.87
C HIS A 170 -4.88 16.42 -7.16
N MET A 171 -4.19 15.89 -8.18
CA MET A 171 -4.82 15.52 -9.46
C MET A 171 -5.89 14.43 -9.27
N ALA A 172 -5.60 13.40 -8.48
CA ALA A 172 -6.55 12.34 -8.19
C ALA A 172 -7.83 12.89 -7.50
N ILE A 173 -7.65 13.68 -6.46
CA ILE A 173 -8.77 14.29 -5.72
C ILE A 173 -9.57 15.27 -6.60
N SER A 174 -8.89 16.07 -7.44
CA SER A 174 -9.56 16.98 -8.36
C SER A 174 -10.40 16.23 -9.38
N SER A 175 -9.86 15.16 -9.97
CA SER A 175 -10.59 14.29 -10.89
C SER A 175 -11.84 13.68 -10.27
N LEU A 176 -11.75 13.19 -9.04
CA LEU A 176 -12.91 12.66 -8.29
C LEU A 176 -13.94 13.78 -8.00
N ARG A 177 -13.47 14.98 -7.62
CA ARG A 177 -14.35 16.12 -7.31
C ARG A 177 -15.13 16.65 -8.51
N GLU A 178 -14.55 16.61 -9.68
CA GLU A 178 -15.23 17.05 -10.91
C GLU A 178 -16.38 16.12 -11.32
N ARG A 179 -16.26 14.84 -10.97
CA ARG A 179 -17.19 13.79 -11.38
C ARG A 179 -18.21 13.41 -10.30
N MET A 180 -17.96 13.80 -9.06
CA MET A 180 -18.80 13.47 -7.91
C MET A 180 -19.39 14.71 -7.26
N SER A 181 -20.62 14.62 -6.73
CA SER A 181 -21.24 15.73 -6.01
C SER A 181 -20.48 16.10 -4.74
N LYS A 182 -20.46 17.40 -4.39
CA LYS A 182 -19.78 17.87 -3.16
C LYS A 182 -20.28 17.18 -1.88
N SER A 183 -21.56 16.86 -1.83
CA SER A 183 -22.18 16.21 -0.66
C SER A 183 -21.63 14.80 -0.45
N PHE A 184 -21.38 14.07 -1.52
CA PHE A 184 -20.84 12.72 -1.46
C PHE A 184 -19.37 12.68 -0.99
N LEU A 185 -18.54 13.62 -1.44
CA LEU A 185 -17.15 13.71 -1.00
C LEU A 185 -17.02 13.99 0.49
N LEU A 186 -17.96 14.74 1.08
CA LEU A 186 -18.05 14.93 2.52
C LEU A 186 -18.43 13.63 3.24
N LEU A 187 -19.33 12.83 2.65
CA LEU A 187 -19.75 11.54 3.19
C LEU A 187 -18.61 10.52 3.15
N VAL A 188 -17.86 10.45 2.04
CA VAL A 188 -16.68 9.60 1.91
C VAL A 188 -15.58 10.02 2.89
N ALA A 189 -15.32 11.32 3.03
CA ALA A 189 -14.36 11.83 3.99
C ALA A 189 -14.77 11.50 5.43
N ALA A 190 -16.06 11.60 5.77
CA ALA A 190 -16.58 11.21 7.08
C ALA A 190 -16.48 9.69 7.34
N ASN A 191 -16.79 8.85 6.33
CA ASN A 191 -16.67 7.40 6.46
C ASN A 191 -15.22 6.93 6.54
N LEU A 192 -14.30 7.51 5.77
CA LEU A 192 -12.85 7.24 5.92
C LEU A 192 -12.33 7.67 7.32
N TRP A 193 -13.04 8.55 8.01
CA TRP A 193 -12.74 8.95 9.38
C TRP A 193 -13.35 8.01 10.43
N ILE A 194 -14.43 7.28 10.11
CA ILE A 194 -15.13 6.33 10.99
C ILE A 194 -14.45 4.95 11.00
N PHE A 195 -13.68 4.59 9.98
CA PHE A 195 -12.86 3.35 9.94
C PHE A 195 -11.51 3.50 10.66
N ASN A 196 -11.48 4.36 11.67
CA ASN A 196 -10.37 4.60 12.59
C ASN A 196 -10.59 3.97 13.95
#